data_c8255a67b336eb3a4b0afe9878a5a3c3
#
_entry.id   c8255a67b336eb3a4b0afe9878a5a3c3
#
_cell.length_a   1.000
_cell.length_b   1.000
_cell.length_c   1.000
_cell.angle_alpha   90.00
_cell.angle_beta   90.00
_cell.angle_gamma   90.00
#
_symmetry.space_group_name_H-M   'P 1'
#
loop_
_entity.id
_entity.type
_entity.pdbx_description
1 polymer ?
#
loop_
_entity_poly.entity_id
_entity_poly.type
_entity_poly.pdbx_seq_one_letter_code
_entity_poly.pdbx_strand_id
1 'polypeptide(L)'
;MKRSFLYVIFSLFLLLLPIGQTTANSNDSIRLSLLTCAPGEVIYTLFGHTAIRYENPSQGIDVVFNYGLFSFDIPNFALRFSLGETDYRLGVIDYPHFAGEYAYFGRSVWQQTLNLNNEEKAELIRLLQENYRPENRVYRYNFFYDNCATRPRDKIEESIAGKVIYPVEPQDGSRTFREIVHQYCKGHPWARFGIDLCIGSEADRPITQRQMMFAPFYLMDAFAGAQITGDSIQRPLVTDSELIVDATPEEDESFWIPTPLQSALLLFILTAAATIYGIRRRTGLWGVDLILFGTAGIAGCILAFLALFSEHPAVSSNFLLFVFHPGQLLFLP
;
A
#
# COMPACT_ATOMS: atom_id res chain seq x y z
N MET A 1 -70.75 39.61 -7.83
CA MET A 1 -70.25 38.81 -8.95
C MET A 1 -68.81 39.18 -9.47
N LYS A 2 -68.36 40.39 -9.36
CA LYS A 2 -67.01 40.81 -9.88
C LYS A 2 -65.81 40.32 -9.01
N ARG A 3 -66.00 40.12 -7.69
CA ARG A 3 -64.89 39.64 -6.81
C ARG A 3 -64.59 38.15 -6.92
N SER A 4 -65.59 37.31 -7.18
CA SER A 4 -65.40 35.86 -7.34
C SER A 4 -64.66 35.47 -8.61
N PHE A 5 -64.83 36.28 -9.67
CA PHE A 5 -64.17 36.02 -10.97
C PHE A 5 -62.65 36.32 -10.89
N LEU A 6 -62.23 37.28 -10.07
CA LEU A 6 -60.83 37.65 -9.90
C LEU A 6 -60.05 36.56 -9.16
N TYR A 7 -60.65 35.87 -8.18
CA TYR A 7 -60.02 34.76 -7.46
C TYR A 7 -59.84 33.52 -8.31
N VAL A 8 -60.77 33.26 -9.23
CA VAL A 8 -60.65 32.13 -10.17
C VAL A 8 -59.52 32.34 -11.16
N ILE A 9 -59.34 33.57 -11.69
CA ILE A 9 -58.22 33.89 -12.58
C ILE A 9 -56.87 33.86 -11.85
N PHE A 10 -56.83 34.31 -10.61
CA PHE A 10 -55.60 34.28 -9.80
C PHE A 10 -55.22 32.83 -9.42
N SER A 11 -56.18 31.95 -9.13
CA SER A 11 -55.95 30.52 -8.85
C SER A 11 -55.53 29.77 -10.12
N LEU A 12 -56.01 30.13 -11.33
CA LEU A 12 -55.58 29.54 -12.59
C LEU A 12 -54.14 29.97 -12.97
N PHE A 13 -53.71 31.18 -12.60
CA PHE A 13 -52.37 31.66 -12.91
C PHE A 13 -51.32 31.05 -12.01
N LEU A 14 -51.68 30.62 -10.78
CA LEU A 14 -50.79 29.88 -9.89
C LEU A 14 -50.55 28.41 -10.33
N LEU A 15 -51.44 27.84 -11.16
CA LEU A 15 -51.32 26.50 -11.73
C LEU A 15 -50.47 26.44 -13.00
N LEU A 16 -50.07 27.59 -13.55
CA LEU A 16 -49.21 27.70 -14.72
C LEU A 16 -47.77 28.12 -14.45
N LEU A 17 -47.40 28.23 -13.19
CA LEU A 17 -45.97 28.31 -12.90
C LEU A 17 -45.33 26.97 -13.28
N PRO A 18 -44.33 26.93 -14.18
CA PRO A 18 -43.60 25.71 -14.44
C PRO A 18 -42.95 25.33 -13.09
N ILE A 19 -43.40 24.22 -12.52
CA ILE A 19 -42.66 23.52 -11.50
C ILE A 19 -41.38 23.10 -12.24
N GLY A 20 -40.36 23.93 -12.15
CA GLY A 20 -39.04 23.54 -12.60
C GLY A 20 -38.67 22.30 -11.82
N GLN A 21 -38.87 21.15 -12.43
CA GLN A 21 -38.18 19.95 -11.99
C GLN A 21 -36.69 20.25 -12.17
N THR A 22 -36.07 20.71 -11.13
CA THR A 22 -34.61 20.54 -10.97
C THR A 22 -34.43 19.01 -10.97
N THR A 23 -34.21 18.43 -12.15
CA THR A 23 -33.59 17.11 -12.22
C THR A 23 -32.23 17.28 -11.56
N ALA A 24 -32.15 16.95 -10.27
CA ALA A 24 -30.86 16.78 -9.63
C ALA A 24 -30.08 15.83 -10.53
N ASN A 25 -28.96 16.32 -11.06
CA ASN A 25 -28.13 15.52 -11.93
C ASN A 25 -27.74 14.29 -11.10
N SER A 26 -28.07 13.09 -11.55
CA SER A 26 -27.88 11.86 -10.77
C SER A 26 -26.42 11.67 -10.32
N ASN A 27 -25.48 12.39 -10.94
CA ASN A 27 -24.07 12.40 -10.59
C ASN A 27 -23.73 13.31 -9.40
N ASP A 28 -24.60 14.25 -9.00
CA ASP A 28 -24.33 15.15 -7.86
C ASP A 28 -24.35 14.39 -6.51
N SER A 29 -25.03 13.24 -6.44
CA SER A 29 -25.08 12.39 -5.27
C SER A 29 -23.89 11.42 -5.16
N ILE A 30 -23.09 11.27 -6.23
CA ILE A 30 -21.95 10.34 -6.26
C ILE A 30 -20.77 10.95 -5.49
N ARG A 31 -20.22 10.14 -4.58
CA ARG A 31 -18.93 10.42 -3.89
C ARG A 31 -17.90 9.38 -4.27
N LEU A 32 -16.69 9.86 -4.50
CA LEU A 32 -15.50 9.03 -4.70
C LEU A 32 -14.47 9.46 -3.67
N SER A 33 -13.91 8.51 -2.95
CA SER A 33 -12.99 8.78 -1.86
C SER A 33 -11.79 7.86 -1.90
N LEU A 34 -10.62 8.40 -1.54
CA LEU A 34 -9.45 7.60 -1.24
C LEU A 34 -9.56 7.10 0.21
N LEU A 35 -9.44 5.80 0.40
CA LEU A 35 -9.36 5.17 1.71
C LEU A 35 -7.91 4.85 2.02
N THR A 36 -7.48 5.21 3.25
CA THR A 36 -6.16 4.84 3.78
C THR A 36 -6.34 4.08 5.08
N CYS A 37 -5.80 2.86 5.13
CA CYS A 37 -5.97 1.95 6.25
C CYS A 37 -4.69 1.84 7.06
N ALA A 38 -4.82 1.83 8.39
CA ALA A 38 -3.71 1.69 9.32
C ALA A 38 -2.89 0.41 9.05
N PRO A 39 -1.58 0.43 9.38
CA PRO A 39 -0.76 -0.77 9.45
C PRO A 39 -1.39 -1.84 10.35
N GLY A 40 -1.02 -3.09 10.11
CA GLY A 40 -1.33 -4.23 10.98
C GLY A 40 -0.03 -4.93 11.40
N GLU A 41 -0.15 -6.02 12.16
CA GLU A 41 0.98 -6.71 12.79
C GLU A 41 1.71 -7.69 11.86
N VAL A 42 1.03 -8.22 10.85
CA VAL A 42 1.63 -9.21 9.94
C VAL A 42 2.40 -8.53 8.82
N ILE A 43 3.48 -9.15 8.35
CA ILE A 43 4.47 -8.55 7.44
C ILE A 43 3.87 -7.87 6.19
N TYR A 44 2.84 -8.45 5.60
CA TYR A 44 2.19 -7.89 4.40
C TYR A 44 1.19 -6.75 4.71
N THR A 45 0.89 -6.50 5.99
CA THR A 45 0.02 -5.40 6.42
C THR A 45 0.77 -4.24 7.08
N LEU A 46 2.08 -4.40 7.37
CA LEU A 46 2.91 -3.40 8.06
C LEU A 46 2.89 -2.01 7.40
N PHE A 47 2.64 -1.95 6.10
CA PHE A 47 2.68 -0.69 5.35
C PHE A 47 1.31 0.00 5.25
N GLY A 48 0.28 -0.58 5.86
CA GLY A 48 -1.08 -0.10 5.69
C GLY A 48 -1.67 -0.54 4.34
N HIS A 49 -2.72 0.17 3.91
CA HIS A 49 -3.40 -0.15 2.65
C HIS A 49 -4.09 1.07 2.07
N THR A 50 -4.36 1.05 0.76
CA THR A 50 -5.11 2.09 0.06
C THR A 50 -6.17 1.46 -0.85
N ALA A 51 -7.37 2.06 -0.89
CA ALA A 51 -8.47 1.65 -1.75
C ALA A 51 -9.27 2.86 -2.23
N ILE A 52 -10.18 2.68 -3.19
CA ILE A 52 -11.11 3.72 -3.65
C ILE A 52 -12.53 3.31 -3.29
N ARG A 53 -13.24 4.14 -2.51
CA ARG A 53 -14.67 3.97 -2.22
C ARG A 53 -15.50 4.72 -3.25
N TYR A 54 -16.52 4.05 -3.75
CA TYR A 54 -17.54 4.59 -4.62
C TYR A 54 -18.90 4.50 -3.92
N GLU A 55 -19.50 5.65 -3.70
CA GLU A 55 -20.83 5.78 -3.10
C GLU A 55 -21.78 6.40 -4.09
N ASN A 56 -22.93 5.77 -4.30
CA ASN A 56 -24.05 6.28 -5.07
C ASN A 56 -25.36 6.06 -4.29
N PRO A 57 -25.72 6.97 -3.38
CA PRO A 57 -26.91 6.83 -2.54
C PRO A 57 -28.21 6.72 -3.35
N SER A 58 -28.29 7.35 -4.53
CA SER A 58 -29.47 7.28 -5.37
C SER A 58 -29.74 5.87 -5.93
N GLN A 59 -28.71 5.03 -6.03
CA GLN A 59 -28.78 3.65 -6.50
C GLN A 59 -28.58 2.63 -5.36
N GLY A 60 -28.34 3.07 -4.12
CA GLY A 60 -28.03 2.21 -2.98
C GLY A 60 -26.70 1.47 -3.14
N ILE A 61 -25.75 2.04 -3.86
CA ILE A 61 -24.42 1.45 -4.09
C ILE A 61 -23.40 2.10 -3.14
N ASP A 62 -22.65 1.25 -2.40
CA ASP A 62 -21.56 1.66 -1.55
C ASP A 62 -20.50 0.54 -1.55
N VAL A 63 -19.50 0.69 -2.40
CA VAL A 63 -18.49 -0.34 -2.68
C VAL A 63 -17.08 0.21 -2.65
N VAL A 64 -16.13 -0.68 -2.42
CA VAL A 64 -14.70 -0.39 -2.37
C VAL A 64 -13.97 -1.15 -3.47
N PHE A 65 -13.28 -0.42 -4.32
CA PHE A 65 -12.32 -0.93 -5.29
C PHE A 65 -10.99 -1.18 -4.57
N ASN A 66 -10.68 -2.44 -4.36
CA ASN A 66 -9.58 -2.90 -3.52
C ASN A 66 -8.48 -3.53 -4.40
N TYR A 67 -7.38 -2.81 -4.58
CA TYR A 67 -6.19 -3.29 -5.28
C TYR A 67 -5.30 -4.13 -4.37
N GLY A 68 -4.58 -5.08 -4.94
CA GLY A 68 -3.60 -5.85 -4.15
C GLY A 68 -4.18 -7.12 -3.52
N LEU A 69 -5.33 -7.59 -3.97
CA LEU A 69 -5.86 -8.88 -3.52
C LEU A 69 -5.04 -10.02 -4.12
N PHE A 70 -4.61 -10.94 -3.27
CA PHE A 70 -3.86 -12.14 -3.66
C PHE A 70 -4.35 -13.35 -2.87
N SER A 71 -3.90 -14.55 -3.28
CA SER A 71 -4.22 -15.79 -2.56
C SER A 71 -2.95 -16.58 -2.34
N PHE A 72 -2.82 -17.15 -1.15
CA PHE A 72 -1.78 -18.12 -0.82
C PHE A 72 -2.03 -19.52 -1.43
N ASP A 73 -3.26 -19.78 -1.89
CA ASP A 73 -3.69 -21.10 -2.37
C ASP A 73 -3.21 -21.44 -3.79
N ILE A 74 -2.43 -20.54 -4.42
CA ILE A 74 -1.87 -20.82 -5.73
C ILE A 74 -0.68 -21.80 -5.62
N PRO A 75 -0.54 -22.74 -6.56
CA PRO A 75 0.57 -23.67 -6.56
C PRO A 75 1.93 -22.97 -6.53
N ASN A 76 2.84 -23.45 -5.68
CA ASN A 76 4.20 -22.92 -5.52
C ASN A 76 4.24 -21.41 -5.18
N PHE A 77 3.28 -20.92 -4.37
CA PHE A 77 3.19 -19.48 -4.02
C PHE A 77 4.54 -18.89 -3.60
N ALA A 78 5.26 -19.54 -2.66
CA ALA A 78 6.53 -19.02 -2.14
C ALA A 78 7.59 -18.85 -3.25
N LEU A 79 7.69 -19.80 -4.17
CA LEU A 79 8.61 -19.73 -5.30
C LEU A 79 8.21 -18.62 -6.28
N ARG A 80 6.94 -18.57 -6.66
CA ARG A 80 6.41 -17.52 -7.55
C ARG A 80 6.56 -16.12 -6.94
N PHE A 81 6.28 -15.98 -5.65
CA PHE A 81 6.51 -14.73 -4.91
C PHE A 81 7.99 -14.33 -4.95
N SER A 82 8.90 -15.26 -4.67
CA SER A 82 10.34 -15.02 -4.71
C SER A 82 10.85 -14.62 -6.10
N LEU A 83 10.25 -15.19 -7.15
CA LEU A 83 10.55 -14.84 -8.54
C LEU A 83 9.93 -13.52 -8.99
N GLY A 84 9.02 -12.93 -8.21
CA GLY A 84 8.26 -11.75 -8.63
C GLY A 84 7.12 -12.08 -9.60
N GLU A 85 6.73 -13.35 -9.70
CA GLU A 85 5.69 -13.83 -10.60
C GLU A 85 4.30 -13.93 -9.95
N THR A 86 4.12 -13.31 -8.78
CA THR A 86 2.82 -13.34 -8.10
C THR A 86 1.89 -12.30 -8.71
N ASP A 87 0.77 -12.79 -9.23
CA ASP A 87 -0.28 -11.96 -9.78
C ASP A 87 -1.25 -11.55 -8.66
N TYR A 88 -1.53 -10.27 -8.60
CA TYR A 88 -2.53 -9.65 -7.73
C TYR A 88 -3.71 -9.19 -8.56
N ARG A 89 -4.82 -8.90 -7.92
CA ARG A 89 -6.01 -8.46 -8.63
C ARG A 89 -6.70 -7.29 -7.95
N LEU A 90 -7.43 -6.52 -8.76
CA LEU A 90 -8.46 -5.63 -8.29
C LEU A 90 -9.72 -6.43 -7.93
N GLY A 91 -10.24 -6.22 -6.73
CA GLY A 91 -11.54 -6.70 -6.28
C GLY A 91 -12.49 -5.56 -5.96
N VAL A 92 -13.77 -5.88 -5.91
CA VAL A 92 -14.82 -4.96 -5.46
C VAL A 92 -15.57 -5.64 -4.34
N ILE A 93 -15.73 -4.96 -3.22
CA ILE A 93 -16.43 -5.46 -2.03
C ILE A 93 -17.35 -4.37 -1.48
N ASP A 94 -18.40 -4.75 -0.81
CA ASP A 94 -19.30 -3.82 -0.14
C ASP A 94 -18.57 -3.09 0.99
N TYR A 95 -18.78 -1.78 1.12
CA TYR A 95 -18.12 -0.97 2.14
C TYR A 95 -18.36 -1.45 3.57
N PRO A 96 -19.57 -1.85 4.01
CA PRO A 96 -19.76 -2.37 5.35
C PRO A 96 -18.90 -3.61 5.65
N HIS A 97 -18.66 -4.45 4.65
CA HIS A 97 -17.79 -5.62 4.79
C HIS A 97 -16.32 -5.20 4.94
N PHE A 98 -15.88 -4.27 4.09
CA PHE A 98 -14.54 -3.68 4.17
C PHE A 98 -14.29 -3.04 5.55
N ALA A 99 -15.20 -2.14 5.99
CA ALA A 99 -15.07 -1.44 7.25
C ALA A 99 -15.08 -2.41 8.45
N GLY A 100 -15.95 -3.43 8.40
CA GLY A 100 -16.06 -4.48 9.42
C GLY A 100 -14.79 -5.31 9.55
N GLU A 101 -14.12 -5.64 8.45
CA GLU A 101 -12.83 -6.35 8.46
C GLU A 101 -11.74 -5.52 9.17
N TYR A 102 -11.60 -4.24 8.82
CA TYR A 102 -10.61 -3.37 9.46
C TYR A 102 -10.90 -3.12 10.93
N ALA A 103 -12.17 -2.92 11.30
CA ALA A 103 -12.58 -2.80 12.69
C ALA A 103 -12.28 -4.08 13.50
N TYR A 104 -12.53 -5.27 12.93
CA TYR A 104 -12.25 -6.55 13.56
C TYR A 104 -10.75 -6.74 13.85
N PHE A 105 -9.87 -6.30 12.94
CA PHE A 105 -8.42 -6.37 13.13
C PHE A 105 -7.83 -5.15 13.88
N GLY A 106 -8.63 -4.31 14.51
CA GLY A 106 -8.13 -3.14 15.26
C GLY A 106 -7.42 -2.10 14.40
N ARG A 107 -7.77 -2.00 13.11
CA ARG A 107 -7.09 -1.13 12.14
C ARG A 107 -7.99 0.03 11.72
N SER A 108 -7.59 1.24 12.02
CA SER A 108 -8.33 2.45 11.65
C SER A 108 -8.32 2.69 10.14
N VAL A 109 -9.38 3.36 9.65
CA VAL A 109 -9.50 3.75 8.23
C VAL A 109 -9.83 5.23 8.12
N TRP A 110 -9.04 5.97 7.37
CA TRP A 110 -9.28 7.36 6.98
C TRP A 110 -9.85 7.43 5.59
N GLN A 111 -10.78 8.36 5.39
CA GLN A 111 -11.40 8.65 4.12
C GLN A 111 -11.08 10.08 3.70
N GLN A 112 -10.61 10.26 2.48
CA GLN A 112 -10.42 11.56 1.83
C GLN A 112 -11.40 11.68 0.67
N THR A 113 -12.42 12.52 0.80
CA THR A 113 -13.40 12.77 -0.26
C THR A 113 -12.77 13.60 -1.38
N LEU A 114 -12.82 13.06 -2.61
CA LEU A 114 -12.20 13.67 -3.77
C LEU A 114 -13.08 14.79 -4.35
N ASN A 115 -12.47 15.93 -4.65
CA ASN A 115 -13.12 17.10 -5.24
C ASN A 115 -13.17 17.01 -6.77
N LEU A 116 -13.87 16.00 -7.28
CA LEU A 116 -14.03 15.76 -8.70
C LEU A 116 -15.33 16.39 -9.21
N ASN A 117 -15.29 16.99 -10.40
CA ASN A 117 -16.50 17.40 -11.12
C ASN A 117 -17.22 16.17 -11.72
N ASN A 118 -18.40 16.39 -12.33
CA ASN A 118 -19.20 15.27 -12.82
C ASN A 118 -18.55 14.48 -13.96
N GLU A 119 -17.80 15.15 -14.81
CA GLU A 119 -17.05 14.53 -15.90
C GLU A 119 -15.89 13.68 -15.37
N GLU A 120 -15.14 14.23 -14.40
CA GLU A 120 -14.03 13.52 -13.75
C GLU A 120 -14.51 12.33 -12.91
N LYS A 121 -15.66 12.47 -12.21
CA LYS A 121 -16.31 11.34 -11.52
C LYS A 121 -16.68 10.23 -12.51
N ALA A 122 -17.32 10.60 -13.63
CA ALA A 122 -17.71 9.65 -14.66
C ALA A 122 -16.49 8.94 -15.27
N GLU A 123 -15.40 9.68 -15.50
CA GLU A 123 -14.16 9.13 -16.03
C GLU A 123 -13.48 8.19 -15.02
N LEU A 124 -13.38 8.56 -13.74
CA LEU A 124 -12.81 7.67 -12.73
C LEU A 124 -13.62 6.37 -12.62
N ILE A 125 -14.95 6.46 -12.60
CA ILE A 125 -15.83 5.28 -12.59
C ILE A 125 -15.57 4.41 -13.81
N ARG A 126 -15.49 5.00 -15.01
CA ARG A 126 -15.18 4.30 -16.25
C ARG A 126 -13.84 3.57 -16.19
N LEU A 127 -12.80 4.24 -15.69
CA LEU A 127 -11.45 3.67 -15.52
C LEU A 127 -11.45 2.51 -14.53
N LEU A 128 -12.15 2.63 -13.41
CA LEU A 128 -12.26 1.57 -12.41
C LEU A 128 -13.04 0.36 -12.95
N GLN A 129 -14.15 0.59 -13.65
CA GLN A 129 -14.95 -0.46 -14.29
C GLN A 129 -14.16 -1.19 -15.37
N GLU A 130 -13.45 -0.44 -16.23
CA GLU A 130 -12.56 -1.02 -17.24
C GLU A 130 -11.45 -1.86 -16.62
N ASN A 131 -10.84 -1.37 -15.55
CA ASN A 131 -9.80 -2.11 -14.84
C ASN A 131 -10.35 -3.34 -14.08
N TYR A 132 -11.64 -3.33 -13.68
CA TYR A 132 -12.27 -4.47 -13.00
C TYR A 132 -12.67 -5.61 -13.94
N ARG A 133 -12.68 -5.40 -15.25
CA ARG A 133 -12.99 -6.47 -16.23
C ARG A 133 -12.04 -7.67 -16.03
N PRO A 134 -12.51 -8.92 -16.23
CA PRO A 134 -11.71 -10.13 -16.04
C PRO A 134 -10.34 -10.09 -16.71
N GLU A 135 -10.26 -9.52 -17.90
CA GLU A 135 -9.05 -9.39 -18.71
C GLU A 135 -8.06 -8.35 -18.18
N ASN A 136 -8.52 -7.36 -17.39
CA ASN A 136 -7.73 -6.20 -16.96
C ASN A 136 -7.42 -6.19 -15.47
N ARG A 137 -8.19 -6.95 -14.66
CA ARG A 137 -8.12 -6.84 -13.19
C ARG A 137 -6.91 -7.50 -12.56
N VAL A 138 -6.24 -8.41 -13.28
CA VAL A 138 -5.05 -9.12 -12.82
C VAL A 138 -3.82 -8.38 -13.26
N TYR A 139 -2.87 -8.20 -12.36
CA TYR A 139 -1.63 -7.49 -12.65
C TYR A 139 -0.44 -8.03 -11.86
N ARG A 140 0.76 -7.82 -12.40
CA ARG A 140 2.01 -8.14 -11.73
C ARG A 140 2.30 -7.09 -10.66
N TYR A 141 2.26 -7.51 -9.41
CA TYR A 141 2.48 -6.61 -8.28
C TYR A 141 3.96 -6.24 -8.14
N ASN A 142 4.22 -4.97 -7.91
CA ASN A 142 5.54 -4.49 -7.54
C ASN A 142 5.44 -3.59 -6.32
N PHE A 143 6.13 -3.98 -5.24
CA PHE A 143 5.98 -3.35 -3.95
C PHE A 143 6.27 -1.83 -3.97
N PHE A 144 7.28 -1.37 -4.71
CA PHE A 144 7.64 0.05 -4.78
C PHE A 144 6.96 0.80 -5.92
N TYR A 145 6.63 0.12 -7.02
CA TYR A 145 6.28 0.81 -8.27
C TYR A 145 4.86 0.55 -8.77
N ASP A 146 4.24 -0.58 -8.40
CA ASP A 146 2.90 -0.95 -8.86
C ASP A 146 2.12 -1.73 -7.79
N ASN A 147 1.55 -0.99 -6.83
CA ASN A 147 0.94 -1.54 -5.63
C ASN A 147 -0.45 -0.96 -5.32
N CYS A 148 -0.98 -1.28 -4.13
CA CYS A 148 -2.29 -0.81 -3.66
C CYS A 148 -2.39 0.72 -3.47
N ALA A 149 -1.29 1.46 -3.39
CA ALA A 149 -1.29 2.91 -3.27
C ALA A 149 -1.06 3.59 -4.63
N THR A 150 -0.09 3.09 -5.42
CA THR A 150 0.25 3.69 -6.70
C THR A 150 -0.86 3.57 -7.73
N ARG A 151 -1.58 2.43 -7.79
CA ARG A 151 -2.68 2.22 -8.73
C ARG A 151 -3.88 3.15 -8.50
N PRO A 152 -4.42 3.28 -7.28
CA PRO A 152 -5.45 4.28 -6.99
C PRO A 152 -5.01 5.70 -7.33
N ARG A 153 -3.79 6.10 -6.93
CA ARG A 153 -3.22 7.41 -7.29
C ARG A 153 -3.29 7.65 -8.79
N ASP A 154 -2.74 6.72 -9.57
CA ASP A 154 -2.63 6.87 -11.02
C ASP A 154 -4.02 6.93 -11.69
N LYS A 155 -5.00 6.14 -11.21
CA LYS A 155 -6.39 6.20 -11.71
C LYS A 155 -7.09 7.50 -11.37
N ILE A 156 -6.87 8.04 -10.18
CA ILE A 156 -7.42 9.34 -9.79
C ILE A 156 -6.79 10.45 -10.65
N GLU A 157 -5.48 10.47 -10.79
CA GLU A 157 -4.79 11.46 -11.65
C GLU A 157 -5.24 11.37 -13.12
N GLU A 158 -5.39 10.15 -13.65
CA GLU A 158 -5.84 9.91 -15.03
C GLU A 158 -7.26 10.44 -15.30
N SER A 159 -8.13 10.45 -14.29
CA SER A 159 -9.50 10.91 -14.42
C SER A 159 -9.66 12.44 -14.42
N ILE A 160 -8.62 13.18 -14.03
CA ILE A 160 -8.67 14.63 -13.86
C ILE A 160 -8.33 15.33 -15.17
N ALA A 161 -9.22 16.23 -15.62
CA ALA A 161 -9.06 17.00 -16.85
C ALA A 161 -7.91 18.03 -16.83
N GLY A 162 -7.27 18.24 -15.68
CA GLY A 162 -6.15 19.15 -15.49
C GLY A 162 -4.88 18.42 -15.05
N LYS A 163 -4.13 19.09 -14.16
CA LYS A 163 -2.96 18.50 -13.50
C LYS A 163 -3.15 18.50 -12.00
N VAL A 164 -2.71 17.43 -11.35
CA VAL A 164 -2.59 17.40 -9.90
C VAL A 164 -1.21 17.93 -9.53
N ILE A 165 -1.20 19.00 -8.74
CA ILE A 165 0.02 19.61 -8.19
C ILE A 165 0.08 19.28 -6.72
N TYR A 166 1.10 18.55 -6.35
CA TYR A 166 1.36 18.18 -4.96
C TYR A 166 2.09 19.30 -4.22
N PRO A 167 1.91 19.43 -2.89
CA PRO A 167 2.71 20.35 -2.10
C PRO A 167 4.20 19.97 -2.19
N VAL A 168 5.07 20.95 -2.01
CA VAL A 168 6.50 20.69 -2.00
C VAL A 168 6.86 19.83 -0.79
N GLU A 169 7.42 18.66 -1.03
CA GLU A 169 7.93 17.78 0.01
C GLU A 169 9.37 18.16 0.35
N PRO A 170 9.68 18.58 1.60
CA PRO A 170 11.02 19.00 1.99
C PRO A 170 12.10 17.91 1.82
N GLN A 171 11.67 16.65 1.77
CA GLN A 171 12.56 15.49 1.64
C GLN A 171 12.55 14.89 0.22
N ASP A 172 11.97 15.60 -0.76
CA ASP A 172 12.00 15.18 -2.16
C ASP A 172 13.45 15.02 -2.64
N GLY A 173 13.76 13.85 -3.20
CA GLY A 173 15.11 13.52 -3.66
C GLY A 173 16.16 13.30 -2.55
N SER A 174 15.78 13.25 -1.27
CA SER A 174 16.70 12.99 -0.16
C SER A 174 16.44 11.68 0.59
N ARG A 175 15.19 11.20 0.58
CA ARG A 175 14.81 9.91 1.18
C ARG A 175 15.04 8.74 0.25
N THR A 176 15.11 7.55 0.83
CA THR A 176 15.23 6.28 0.11
C THR A 176 14.02 5.38 0.40
N PHE A 177 13.78 4.39 -0.46
CA PHE A 177 12.77 3.37 -0.17
C PHE A 177 13.05 2.64 1.13
N ARG A 178 14.32 2.30 1.40
CA ARG A 178 14.73 1.59 2.63
C ARG A 178 14.40 2.39 3.89
N GLU A 179 14.62 3.70 3.90
CA GLU A 179 14.26 4.55 5.04
C GLU A 179 12.76 4.54 5.33
N ILE A 180 11.92 4.57 4.29
CA ILE A 180 10.47 4.47 4.47
C ILE A 180 10.09 3.07 4.97
N VAL A 181 10.68 2.01 4.42
CA VAL A 181 10.48 0.63 4.91
C VAL A 181 10.84 0.54 6.39
N HIS A 182 11.97 1.11 6.81
CA HIS A 182 12.37 1.11 8.23
C HIS A 182 11.40 1.85 9.13
N GLN A 183 10.79 2.93 8.65
CA GLN A 183 9.76 3.67 9.40
C GLN A 183 8.54 2.79 9.70
N TYR A 184 8.05 2.05 8.71
CA TYR A 184 6.91 1.14 8.88
C TYR A 184 7.25 -0.15 9.65
N CYS A 185 8.50 -0.58 9.62
CA CYS A 185 8.98 -1.72 10.41
C CYS A 185 9.38 -1.35 11.84
N LYS A 186 9.08 -0.12 12.30
CA LYS A 186 9.33 0.28 13.69
C LYS A 186 8.47 -0.59 14.61
N GLY A 187 9.14 -1.26 15.58
CA GLY A 187 8.48 -2.25 16.46
C GLY A 187 8.59 -3.69 15.96
N HIS A 188 8.93 -3.93 14.69
CA HIS A 188 9.03 -5.26 14.07
C HIS A 188 10.48 -5.58 13.62
N PRO A 189 11.44 -5.73 14.56
CA PRO A 189 12.88 -5.82 14.22
C PRO A 189 13.23 -7.04 13.36
N TRP A 190 12.52 -8.16 13.51
CA TRP A 190 12.74 -9.35 12.69
C TRP A 190 12.18 -9.20 11.27
N ALA A 191 11.04 -8.56 11.12
CA ALA A 191 10.50 -8.24 9.80
C ALA A 191 11.43 -7.28 9.05
N ARG A 192 11.89 -6.21 9.73
CA ARG A 192 12.91 -5.29 9.19
C ARG A 192 14.17 -6.02 8.76
N PHE A 193 14.73 -6.89 9.61
CA PHE A 193 15.91 -7.66 9.29
C PHE A 193 15.72 -8.55 8.05
N GLY A 194 14.59 -9.27 7.97
CA GLY A 194 14.28 -10.12 6.83
C GLY A 194 14.14 -9.33 5.52
N ILE A 195 13.43 -8.18 5.57
CA ILE A 195 13.30 -7.29 4.40
C ILE A 195 14.68 -6.74 4.00
N ASP A 196 15.48 -6.25 4.96
CA ASP A 196 16.83 -5.72 4.69
C ASP A 196 17.78 -6.75 4.09
N LEU A 197 17.63 -8.03 4.43
CA LEU A 197 18.39 -9.09 3.78
C LEU A 197 18.02 -9.25 2.30
N CYS A 198 16.74 -9.11 1.96
CA CYS A 198 16.24 -9.38 0.62
C CYS A 198 16.40 -8.18 -0.32
N ILE A 199 16.19 -6.94 0.14
CA ILE A 199 16.25 -5.75 -0.72
C ILE A 199 17.71 -5.32 -0.98
N GLY A 200 18.01 -5.06 -2.25
CA GLY A 200 19.31 -4.62 -2.74
C GLY A 200 19.48 -3.10 -2.75
N SER A 201 20.54 -2.66 -3.43
CA SER A 201 20.95 -1.24 -3.50
C SER A 201 19.94 -0.33 -4.23
N GLU A 202 19.01 -0.87 -4.99
CA GLU A 202 17.91 -0.10 -5.59
C GLU A 202 17.10 0.63 -4.52
N ALA A 203 16.90 -0.02 -3.36
CA ALA A 203 16.18 0.56 -2.24
C ALA A 203 16.92 1.72 -1.54
N ASP A 204 18.21 1.89 -1.81
CA ASP A 204 19.07 2.91 -1.19
C ASP A 204 19.24 4.16 -2.06
N ARG A 205 18.61 4.21 -3.22
CA ARG A 205 18.63 5.40 -4.07
C ARG A 205 17.72 6.49 -3.54
N PRO A 206 18.11 7.76 -3.66
CA PRO A 206 17.22 8.88 -3.43
C PRO A 206 15.97 8.77 -4.31
N ILE A 207 14.80 9.00 -3.72
CA ILE A 207 13.50 8.88 -4.39
C ILE A 207 12.75 10.20 -4.39
N THR A 208 11.93 10.41 -5.41
CA THR A 208 11.07 11.57 -5.54
C THR A 208 9.84 11.46 -4.63
N GLN A 209 9.20 12.60 -4.35
CA GLN A 209 7.91 12.65 -3.64
C GLN A 209 6.89 11.70 -4.27
N ARG A 210 6.81 11.65 -5.61
CA ARG A 210 5.91 10.72 -6.30
C ARG A 210 6.23 9.25 -5.97
N GLN A 211 7.49 8.91 -5.86
CA GLN A 211 7.90 7.55 -5.49
C GLN A 211 7.62 7.25 -4.02
N MET A 212 7.71 8.24 -3.10
CA MET A 212 7.32 8.05 -1.69
C MET A 212 5.84 7.65 -1.53
N MET A 213 4.97 8.06 -2.45
CA MET A 213 3.54 7.71 -2.47
C MET A 213 3.27 6.22 -2.73
N PHE A 214 4.30 5.37 -2.84
CA PHE A 214 4.09 3.91 -2.79
C PHE A 214 3.55 3.47 -1.42
N ALA A 215 3.84 4.24 -0.38
CA ALA A 215 3.38 4.00 0.97
C ALA A 215 2.05 4.76 1.21
N PRO A 216 0.99 4.07 1.70
CA PRO A 216 -0.36 4.62 1.81
C PRO A 216 -0.47 5.96 2.53
N PHE A 217 0.22 6.15 3.66
CA PHE A 217 0.16 7.41 4.41
C PHE A 217 0.89 8.55 3.71
N TYR A 218 1.98 8.27 2.99
CA TYR A 218 2.63 9.28 2.15
C TYR A 218 1.72 9.74 1.00
N LEU A 219 0.92 8.82 0.45
CA LEU A 219 -0.09 9.16 -0.55
C LEU A 219 -1.21 10.01 0.07
N MET A 220 -1.72 9.61 1.25
CA MET A 220 -2.75 10.35 1.98
C MET A 220 -2.31 11.78 2.28
N ASP A 221 -1.10 11.96 2.81
CA ASP A 221 -0.56 13.28 3.15
C ASP A 221 -0.35 14.15 1.89
N ALA A 222 0.16 13.56 0.80
CA ALA A 222 0.32 14.26 -0.46
C ALA A 222 -1.02 14.70 -1.05
N PHE A 223 -2.08 13.88 -0.96
CA PHE A 223 -3.42 14.19 -1.44
C PHE A 223 -4.09 15.29 -0.62
N ALA A 224 -3.87 15.31 0.71
CA ALA A 224 -4.45 16.32 1.59
C ALA A 224 -4.06 17.76 1.19
N GLY A 225 -2.83 17.95 0.68
CA GLY A 225 -2.35 19.26 0.24
C GLY A 225 -2.41 19.49 -1.27
N ALA A 226 -2.83 18.48 -2.05
CA ALA A 226 -2.79 18.56 -3.51
C ALA A 226 -3.84 19.52 -4.08
N GLN A 227 -3.50 20.16 -5.20
CA GLN A 227 -4.36 21.07 -5.94
C GLN A 227 -4.58 20.52 -7.36
N ILE A 228 -5.82 20.60 -7.84
CA ILE A 228 -6.14 20.40 -9.25
C ILE A 228 -6.05 21.74 -9.95
N THR A 229 -5.26 21.80 -11.01
CA THR A 229 -5.07 23.01 -11.84
C THR A 229 -5.50 22.72 -13.27
N GLY A 230 -6.36 23.57 -13.83
CA GLY A 230 -6.80 23.57 -15.22
C GLY A 230 -6.77 24.97 -15.80
N ASP A 231 -7.28 25.17 -17.03
CA ASP A 231 -7.13 26.40 -17.82
C ASP A 231 -7.60 27.68 -17.11
N SER A 232 -8.44 27.59 -16.06
CA SER A 232 -8.96 28.78 -15.35
C SER A 232 -9.32 28.51 -13.88
N ILE A 233 -9.10 27.31 -13.35
CA ILE A 233 -9.59 26.92 -12.03
C ILE A 233 -8.46 26.22 -11.28
N GLN A 234 -8.23 26.68 -10.05
CA GLN A 234 -7.43 25.97 -9.05
C GLN A 234 -8.35 25.57 -7.89
N ARG A 235 -8.38 24.29 -7.54
CA ARG A 235 -9.18 23.76 -6.45
C ARG A 235 -8.44 22.64 -5.70
N PRO A 236 -8.69 22.45 -4.39
CA PRO A 236 -8.08 21.33 -3.67
C PRO A 236 -8.55 19.98 -4.27
N LEU A 237 -7.65 18.99 -4.26
CA LEU A 237 -7.97 17.61 -4.68
C LEU A 237 -8.91 16.92 -3.69
N VAL A 238 -8.79 17.23 -2.41
CA VAL A 238 -9.58 16.67 -1.30
C VAL A 238 -10.45 17.77 -0.69
N THR A 239 -11.75 17.49 -0.54
CA THR A 239 -12.69 18.41 0.11
C THR A 239 -12.81 18.18 1.59
N ASP A 240 -12.68 16.92 2.02
CA ASP A 240 -12.86 16.51 3.40
C ASP A 240 -11.99 15.29 3.72
N SER A 241 -11.56 15.19 4.99
CA SER A 241 -10.75 14.08 5.49
C SER A 241 -11.27 13.67 6.86
N GLU A 242 -11.76 12.44 6.98
CA GLU A 242 -12.39 11.92 8.20
C GLU A 242 -11.88 10.54 8.58
N LEU A 243 -11.89 10.23 9.86
CA LEU A 243 -11.65 8.90 10.42
C LEU A 243 -13.00 8.15 10.40
N ILE A 244 -13.17 7.21 9.48
CA ILE A 244 -14.44 6.50 9.27
C ILE A 244 -14.51 5.15 9.99
N VAL A 245 -13.36 4.57 10.33
CA VAL A 245 -13.22 3.42 11.24
C VAL A 245 -12.20 3.82 12.30
N ASP A 246 -12.69 4.05 13.51
CA ASP A 246 -11.85 4.29 14.69
C ASP A 246 -11.69 2.98 15.43
N ALA A 247 -10.53 2.35 15.27
CA ALA A 247 -10.24 1.05 15.85
C ALA A 247 -8.96 1.13 16.70
N THR A 248 -9.02 0.53 17.88
CA THR A 248 -7.85 0.39 18.73
C THR A 248 -7.19 -0.94 18.42
N PRO A 249 -5.87 -0.98 18.12
CA PRO A 249 -5.16 -2.22 17.95
C PRO A 249 -5.34 -3.11 19.18
N GLU A 250 -5.56 -4.41 19.00
CA GLU A 250 -5.49 -5.36 20.11
C GLU A 250 -4.07 -5.31 20.70
N GLU A 251 -3.99 -5.19 22.03
CA GLU A 251 -2.71 -5.34 22.72
C GLU A 251 -2.24 -6.79 22.56
N ASP A 252 -1.23 -6.98 21.72
CA ASP A 252 -0.64 -8.30 21.55
C ASP A 252 0.16 -8.65 22.81
N GLU A 253 -0.20 -9.73 23.51
CA GLU A 253 0.64 -10.31 24.59
C GLU A 253 1.89 -10.91 23.95
N SER A 254 2.80 -10.05 23.48
CA SER A 254 4.00 -10.50 22.82
C SER A 254 4.97 -11.11 23.82
N PHE A 255 5.32 -12.37 23.63
CA PHE A 255 6.47 -12.96 24.31
C PHE A 255 7.74 -12.20 23.93
N TRP A 256 8.57 -11.89 24.91
CA TRP A 256 9.87 -11.28 24.65
C TRP A 256 10.72 -12.19 23.75
N ILE A 257 11.05 -11.71 22.57
CA ILE A 257 11.94 -12.37 21.60
C ILE A 257 13.19 -11.50 21.46
N PRO A 258 14.42 -12.08 21.56
CA PRO A 258 15.63 -11.33 21.32
C PRO A 258 15.60 -10.66 19.94
N THR A 259 16.02 -9.39 19.86
CA THR A 259 16.14 -8.70 18.57
C THR A 259 17.24 -9.33 17.71
N PRO A 260 17.26 -9.11 16.38
CA PRO A 260 18.34 -9.61 15.51
C PRO A 260 19.74 -9.23 16.01
N LEU A 261 19.93 -8.01 16.54
CA LEU A 261 21.21 -7.57 17.10
C LEU A 261 21.58 -8.34 18.36
N GLN A 262 20.64 -8.54 19.28
CA GLN A 262 20.87 -9.34 20.48
C GLN A 262 21.22 -10.79 20.15
N SER A 263 20.50 -11.37 19.16
CA SER A 263 20.76 -12.72 18.68
C SER A 263 22.13 -12.83 18.01
N ALA A 264 22.53 -11.84 17.22
CA ALA A 264 23.86 -11.79 16.60
C ALA A 264 24.98 -11.66 17.64
N LEU A 265 24.79 -10.82 18.67
CA LEU A 265 25.75 -10.68 19.77
C LEU A 265 25.89 -11.99 20.59
N LEU A 266 24.78 -12.65 20.88
CA LEU A 266 24.77 -13.95 21.52
C LEU A 266 25.51 -14.99 20.69
N LEU A 267 25.22 -15.07 19.39
CA LEU A 267 25.92 -15.97 18.49
C LEU A 267 27.42 -15.68 18.44
N PHE A 268 27.82 -14.40 18.39
CA PHE A 268 29.22 -14.00 18.42
C PHE A 268 29.93 -14.47 19.74
N ILE A 269 29.29 -14.27 20.90
CA ILE A 269 29.85 -14.71 22.18
C ILE A 269 30.02 -16.23 22.22
N LEU A 270 28.99 -16.97 21.77
CA LEU A 270 29.04 -18.44 21.77
C LEU A 270 30.12 -18.97 20.83
N THR A 271 30.25 -18.40 19.63
CA THR A 271 31.29 -18.80 18.68
C THR A 271 32.67 -18.42 19.11
N ALA A 272 32.86 -17.24 19.72
CA ALA A 272 34.14 -16.86 20.30
C ALA A 272 34.55 -17.79 21.44
N ALA A 273 33.63 -18.13 22.36
CA ALA A 273 33.87 -19.07 23.43
C ALA A 273 34.24 -20.47 22.91
N ALA A 274 33.48 -20.96 21.91
CA ALA A 274 33.76 -22.25 21.27
C ALA A 274 35.16 -22.25 20.62
N THR A 275 35.49 -21.19 19.87
CA THR A 275 36.80 -21.03 19.24
C THR A 275 37.96 -21.05 20.28
N ILE A 276 37.82 -20.27 21.37
CA ILE A 276 38.82 -20.26 22.45
C ILE A 276 38.98 -21.64 23.09
N TYR A 277 37.87 -22.35 23.32
CA TYR A 277 37.89 -23.70 23.82
C TYR A 277 38.60 -24.67 22.84
N GLY A 278 38.29 -24.61 21.57
CA GLY A 278 38.93 -25.42 20.52
C GLY A 278 40.44 -25.19 20.45
N ILE A 279 40.88 -23.92 20.48
CA ILE A 279 42.30 -23.54 20.50
C ILE A 279 43.00 -24.13 21.74
N ARG A 280 42.41 -23.96 22.94
CA ARG A 280 43.00 -24.46 24.22
C ARG A 280 43.09 -25.98 24.24
N ARG A 281 42.11 -26.67 23.67
CA ARG A 281 42.07 -28.14 23.62
C ARG A 281 42.79 -28.72 22.41
N ARG A 282 43.24 -27.89 21.47
CA ARG A 282 43.83 -28.28 20.18
C ARG A 282 42.91 -29.21 19.40
N THR A 283 41.59 -28.93 19.44
CA THR A 283 40.59 -29.71 18.74
C THR A 283 39.86 -28.81 17.74
N GLY A 284 39.65 -29.28 16.50
CA GLY A 284 38.81 -28.61 15.52
C GLY A 284 37.33 -28.76 15.91
N LEU A 285 36.60 -27.66 15.87
CA LEU A 285 35.16 -27.64 16.18
C LEU A 285 34.36 -27.57 14.87
N TRP A 286 34.62 -28.52 13.96
CA TRP A 286 34.02 -28.57 12.62
C TRP A 286 32.49 -28.42 12.64
N GLY A 287 31.80 -28.87 13.69
CA GLY A 287 30.35 -28.70 13.81
C GLY A 287 29.92 -27.24 13.95
N VAL A 288 30.76 -26.40 14.62
CA VAL A 288 30.48 -24.94 14.73
C VAL A 288 30.66 -24.28 13.36
N ASP A 289 31.76 -24.63 12.68
CA ASP A 289 32.05 -24.13 11.32
C ASP A 289 30.97 -24.54 10.34
N LEU A 290 30.52 -25.81 10.39
CA LEU A 290 29.44 -26.32 9.58
C LEU A 290 28.13 -25.54 9.76
N ILE A 291 27.74 -25.24 10.99
CA ILE A 291 26.52 -24.47 11.29
C ILE A 291 26.66 -23.04 10.80
N LEU A 292 27.75 -22.35 11.11
CA LEU A 292 27.95 -20.94 10.76
C LEU A 292 28.06 -20.75 9.25
N PHE A 293 29.01 -21.42 8.61
CA PHE A 293 29.26 -21.24 7.19
C PHE A 293 28.20 -21.94 6.33
N GLY A 294 27.62 -23.04 6.83
CA GLY A 294 26.50 -23.71 6.17
C GLY A 294 25.26 -22.82 6.12
N THR A 295 24.86 -22.25 7.24
CA THR A 295 23.69 -21.32 7.25
C THR A 295 23.95 -20.05 6.44
N ALA A 296 25.15 -19.46 6.57
CA ALA A 296 25.52 -18.28 5.78
C ALA A 296 25.57 -18.59 4.28
N GLY A 297 26.10 -19.74 3.89
CA GLY A 297 26.14 -20.18 2.49
C GLY A 297 24.73 -20.48 1.91
N ILE A 298 23.83 -21.07 2.72
CA ILE A 298 22.43 -21.28 2.31
C ILE A 298 21.73 -19.92 2.13
N ALA A 299 21.89 -19.00 3.08
CA ALA A 299 21.38 -17.64 2.94
C ALA A 299 21.91 -16.97 1.67
N GLY A 300 23.20 -17.13 1.38
CA GLY A 300 23.84 -16.65 0.16
C GLY A 300 23.25 -17.25 -1.11
N CYS A 301 22.91 -18.55 -1.12
CA CYS A 301 22.20 -19.17 -2.25
C CYS A 301 20.81 -18.54 -2.48
N ILE A 302 20.07 -18.28 -1.40
CA ILE A 302 18.76 -17.60 -1.48
C ILE A 302 18.92 -16.18 -2.04
N LEU A 303 19.85 -15.41 -1.52
CA LEU A 303 20.12 -14.05 -1.99
C LEU A 303 20.60 -14.02 -3.44
N ALA A 304 21.47 -14.96 -3.83
CA ALA A 304 21.91 -15.11 -5.21
C ALA A 304 20.76 -15.49 -6.14
N PHE A 305 19.88 -16.38 -5.71
CA PHE A 305 18.68 -16.74 -6.44
C PHE A 305 17.77 -15.50 -6.65
N LEU A 306 17.49 -14.74 -5.59
CA LEU A 306 16.70 -13.50 -5.70
C LEU A 306 17.37 -12.49 -6.63
N ALA A 307 18.67 -12.25 -6.49
CA ALA A 307 19.39 -11.26 -7.29
C ALA A 307 19.49 -11.60 -8.78
N LEU A 308 19.52 -12.91 -9.13
CA LEU A 308 19.76 -13.37 -10.49
C LEU A 308 18.48 -13.75 -11.24
N PHE A 309 17.45 -14.22 -10.53
CA PHE A 309 16.26 -14.80 -11.15
C PHE A 309 14.97 -14.06 -10.82
N SER A 310 14.95 -13.21 -9.79
CA SER A 310 13.72 -12.48 -9.43
C SER A 310 13.50 -11.29 -10.35
N GLU A 311 12.25 -11.11 -10.77
CA GLU A 311 11.79 -9.94 -11.52
C GLU A 311 11.56 -8.70 -10.63
N HIS A 312 11.71 -8.84 -9.30
CA HIS A 312 11.60 -7.71 -8.39
C HIS A 312 12.79 -6.75 -8.51
N PRO A 313 12.63 -5.52 -8.98
CA PRO A 313 13.76 -4.57 -9.09
C PRO A 313 14.45 -4.33 -7.76
N ALA A 314 13.68 -4.37 -6.66
CA ALA A 314 14.15 -4.09 -5.31
C ALA A 314 15.18 -5.09 -4.77
N VAL A 315 15.27 -6.31 -5.32
CA VAL A 315 16.18 -7.37 -4.81
C VAL A 315 17.47 -7.48 -5.63
N SER A 316 17.56 -6.76 -6.76
CA SER A 316 18.75 -6.73 -7.59
C SER A 316 19.91 -6.01 -6.88
N SER A 317 21.16 -6.30 -7.29
CA SER A 317 22.38 -5.66 -6.77
C SER A 317 22.48 -5.70 -5.24
N ASN A 318 22.29 -6.89 -4.67
CA ASN A 318 22.36 -7.10 -3.23
C ASN A 318 23.81 -7.35 -2.80
N PHE A 319 24.43 -6.35 -2.16
CA PHE A 319 25.83 -6.42 -1.71
C PHE A 319 26.04 -7.36 -0.52
N LEU A 320 24.98 -7.82 0.14
CA LEU A 320 25.10 -8.84 1.19
C LEU A 320 25.61 -10.18 0.64
N LEU A 321 25.57 -10.39 -0.68
CA LEU A 321 26.22 -11.53 -1.34
C LEU A 321 27.73 -11.61 -1.12
N PHE A 322 28.40 -10.51 -0.77
CA PHE A 322 29.82 -10.53 -0.37
C PHE A 322 30.02 -11.11 1.03
N VAL A 323 29.01 -10.99 1.89
CA VAL A 323 29.03 -11.53 3.26
C VAL A 323 28.47 -12.94 3.30
N PHE A 324 27.28 -13.12 2.73
CA PHE A 324 26.60 -14.41 2.59
C PHE A 324 26.93 -15.01 1.20
N HIS A 325 28.14 -15.51 1.04
CA HIS A 325 28.59 -16.01 -0.25
C HIS A 325 28.25 -17.47 -0.43
N PRO A 326 27.55 -17.89 -1.52
CA PRO A 326 27.21 -19.31 -1.77
C PRO A 326 28.41 -20.24 -1.73
N GLY A 327 29.59 -19.76 -2.15
CA GLY A 327 30.84 -20.50 -2.13
C GLY A 327 31.29 -20.98 -0.76
N GLN A 328 30.73 -20.43 0.34
CA GLN A 328 31.00 -20.94 1.69
C GLN A 328 30.62 -22.41 1.84
N LEU A 329 29.62 -22.88 1.10
CA LEU A 329 29.22 -24.29 1.09
C LEU A 329 30.28 -25.23 0.49
N LEU A 330 31.18 -24.72 -0.36
CA LEU A 330 32.23 -25.52 -1.00
C LEU A 330 33.40 -25.77 -0.08
N PHE A 331 33.54 -25.00 1.00
CA PHE A 331 34.65 -25.05 1.94
C PHE A 331 34.22 -25.56 3.32
N LEU A 332 33.04 -26.22 3.38
CA LEU A 332 32.60 -26.88 4.61
C LEU A 332 33.52 -28.07 4.93
N PRO A 333 33.84 -28.29 6.22
CA PRO A 333 34.72 -29.36 6.66
C PRO A 333 34.15 -30.76 6.40
#